data_18bfebb15d8537d831cffe33e891af13
#
_entry.id   18bfebb15d8537d831cffe33e891af13
#
_cell.length_a   1.000
_cell.length_b   1.000
_cell.length_c   1.000
_cell.angle_alpha   90.00
_cell.angle_beta   90.00
_cell.angle_gamma   90.00
#
_symmetry.space_group_name_H-M   'P 1'
#
loop_
_entity.id
_entity.type
_entity.pdbx_description
1 polymer ?
#
loop_
_entity_poly.entity_id
_entity_poly.type
_entity_poly.pdbx_seq_one_letter_code
_entity_poly.pdbx_strand_id
1 'polypeptide(L)'
;MSEQKPSASLKHREYYDRAADEVPQFTVLNYGFSSEPENTVIAAAEPEFYCLRLYEHTVRDTPLAGRDVLEVSCGRGGGANFVSRAFAPQRYVGVDLSEENVRLARERAARTGLTFSLGNAEQLDLPAASFDVVINVEASHLYDDRGRFFSEVERVLRPGGHFCYTDGCWADDDCSEELLDAGFDLLERLEITSNVLHALRKDSSRRTALFDGMKNRDLREEYKHWGGVVGYRAYNRFEAGQTRYFSHRLRRPAA
;
A
#
# COMPACT_ATOMS: atom_id res chain seq x y z
N MET A 1 12.75 35.49 -4.95
CA MET A 1 11.72 34.45 -4.94
C MET A 1 12.44 33.14 -4.65
N SER A 2 12.31 32.59 -3.44
CA SER A 2 12.88 31.29 -3.10
C SER A 2 12.09 30.24 -3.85
N GLU A 3 12.70 29.52 -4.78
CA GLU A 3 12.11 28.30 -5.34
C GLU A 3 11.84 27.35 -4.17
N GLN A 4 10.57 27.14 -3.86
CA GLN A 4 10.14 26.11 -2.89
C GLN A 4 10.55 24.76 -3.48
N LYS A 5 11.40 24.01 -2.77
CA LYS A 5 11.73 22.63 -3.18
C LYS A 5 10.42 21.85 -3.34
N PRO A 6 10.23 21.10 -4.43
CA PRO A 6 9.03 20.25 -4.59
C PRO A 6 8.92 19.28 -3.41
N SER A 7 7.70 19.04 -2.96
CA SER A 7 7.40 18.11 -1.86
C SER A 7 7.92 16.70 -2.16
N ALA A 8 8.11 15.87 -1.14
CA ALA A 8 8.56 14.49 -1.31
C ALA A 8 7.52 13.68 -2.10
N SER A 9 6.25 13.86 -1.77
CA SER A 9 5.13 13.18 -2.44
C SER A 9 5.04 13.51 -3.93
N LEU A 10 5.29 14.76 -4.35
CA LEU A 10 5.32 15.15 -5.76
C LEU A 10 6.46 14.50 -6.54
N LYS A 11 7.66 14.38 -5.93
CA LYS A 11 8.79 13.69 -6.55
C LYS A 11 8.52 12.19 -6.74
N HIS A 12 7.91 11.57 -5.74
CA HIS A 12 7.52 10.16 -5.84
C HIS A 12 6.44 9.95 -6.91
N ARG A 13 5.45 10.86 -7.02
CA ARG A 13 4.47 10.83 -8.11
C ARG A 13 5.14 10.83 -9.48
N GLU A 14 6.04 11.79 -9.75
CA GLU A 14 6.77 11.87 -11.02
C GLU A 14 7.58 10.60 -11.32
N TYR A 15 8.14 9.98 -10.28
CA TYR A 15 8.85 8.70 -10.40
C TYR A 15 7.92 7.58 -10.84
N TYR A 16 6.74 7.43 -10.20
CA TYR A 16 5.76 6.42 -10.55
C TYR A 16 5.14 6.65 -11.93
N ASP A 17 4.86 7.92 -12.30
CA ASP A 17 4.36 8.27 -13.64
C ASP A 17 5.34 7.86 -14.74
N ARG A 18 6.63 8.16 -14.57
CA ARG A 18 7.69 7.78 -15.53
C ARG A 18 7.88 6.27 -15.68
N ALA A 19 7.61 5.52 -14.64
CA ALA A 19 7.83 4.08 -14.61
C ALA A 19 6.57 3.27 -15.00
N ALA A 20 5.42 3.92 -15.10
CA ALA A 20 4.14 3.25 -15.33
C ALA A 20 4.13 2.42 -16.63
N ASP A 21 4.70 2.97 -17.70
CA ASP A 21 4.75 2.31 -19.02
C ASP A 21 5.88 1.28 -19.15
N GLU A 22 6.93 1.38 -18.31
CA GLU A 22 8.08 0.47 -18.39
C GLU A 22 7.80 -0.93 -17.82
N VAL A 23 7.01 -0.99 -16.75
CA VAL A 23 6.64 -2.24 -16.09
C VAL A 23 5.12 -2.29 -15.81
N PRO A 24 4.30 -2.20 -16.86
CA PRO A 24 2.86 -2.16 -16.71
C PRO A 24 2.29 -3.41 -16.00
N GLN A 25 2.91 -4.57 -16.14
CA GLN A 25 2.51 -5.83 -15.50
C GLN A 25 2.78 -5.86 -13.99
N PHE A 26 3.53 -4.92 -13.42
CA PHE A 26 3.70 -4.78 -11.99
C PHE A 26 2.55 -3.94 -11.44
N THR A 27 1.47 -4.60 -11.01
CA THR A 27 0.21 -3.97 -10.63
C THR A 27 0.07 -3.77 -9.12
N VAL A 28 0.84 -4.51 -8.31
CA VAL A 28 0.82 -4.47 -6.84
C VAL A 28 2.18 -4.03 -6.32
N LEU A 29 2.28 -2.71 -6.03
CA LEU A 29 3.54 -2.04 -5.71
C LEU A 29 3.86 -2.15 -4.20
N ASN A 30 4.28 -3.34 -3.75
CA ASN A 30 4.71 -3.56 -2.37
C ASN A 30 5.76 -4.67 -2.27
N TYR A 31 6.36 -4.84 -1.07
CA TYR A 31 7.41 -5.84 -0.83
C TYR A 31 6.88 -7.26 -0.65
N GLY A 32 5.60 -7.41 -0.32
CA GLY A 32 4.98 -8.71 -0.15
C GLY A 32 5.05 -9.25 1.27
N PHE A 33 4.35 -10.38 1.46
CA PHE A 33 4.29 -11.11 2.72
C PHE A 33 4.39 -12.61 2.45
N SER A 34 5.09 -13.35 3.33
CA SER A 34 5.15 -14.81 3.31
C SER A 34 5.16 -15.35 4.73
N SER A 35 4.39 -16.40 4.97
CA SER A 35 4.38 -17.15 6.24
C SER A 35 4.65 -18.63 5.96
N GLU A 36 5.05 -19.38 6.97
CA GLU A 36 5.16 -20.83 6.86
C GLU A 36 4.34 -21.49 7.98
N PRO A 37 3.33 -22.30 7.61
CA PRO A 37 2.85 -22.59 6.24
C PRO A 37 2.16 -21.39 5.59
N GLU A 38 2.13 -21.39 4.23
CA GLU A 38 1.38 -20.41 3.44
C GLU A 38 -0.12 -20.75 3.52
N ASN A 39 -0.81 -20.26 4.54
CA ASN A 39 -2.26 -20.37 4.64
C ASN A 39 -2.91 -19.19 3.91
N THR A 40 -3.50 -19.42 2.73
CA THR A 40 -4.00 -18.36 1.84
C THR A 40 -5.08 -18.85 0.89
N VAL A 41 -5.96 -17.93 0.48
CA VAL A 41 -6.94 -18.14 -0.60
C VAL A 41 -6.37 -17.82 -1.99
N ILE A 42 -5.14 -17.28 -2.06
CA ILE A 42 -4.49 -16.87 -3.31
C ILE A 42 -3.89 -18.10 -3.99
N ALA A 43 -4.18 -18.26 -5.28
CA ALA A 43 -3.57 -19.34 -6.06
C ALA A 43 -2.05 -19.13 -6.19
N ALA A 44 -1.26 -20.19 -5.97
CA ALA A 44 0.21 -20.11 -6.03
C ALA A 44 0.76 -19.69 -7.41
N ALA A 45 -0.06 -19.81 -8.46
CA ALA A 45 0.28 -19.39 -9.82
C ALA A 45 0.01 -17.90 -10.11
N GLU A 46 -0.54 -17.14 -9.14
CA GLU A 46 -0.74 -15.69 -9.33
C GLU A 46 0.61 -14.98 -9.50
N PRO A 47 0.79 -14.17 -10.55
CA PRO A 47 2.09 -13.57 -10.86
C PRO A 47 2.67 -12.70 -9.75
N GLU A 48 1.81 -12.04 -8.98
CA GLU A 48 2.18 -11.14 -7.87
C GLU A 48 1.80 -11.76 -6.51
N PHE A 49 1.91 -13.10 -6.41
CA PHE A 49 1.46 -13.88 -5.25
C PHE A 49 1.85 -13.26 -3.91
N TYR A 50 3.14 -13.01 -3.67
CA TYR A 50 3.60 -12.45 -2.39
C TYR A 50 3.12 -11.02 -2.14
N CYS A 51 2.99 -10.22 -3.21
CA CYS A 51 2.45 -8.86 -3.09
C CYS A 51 0.96 -8.87 -2.69
N LEU A 52 0.17 -9.79 -3.27
CA LEU A 52 -1.24 -9.99 -2.89
C LEU A 52 -1.38 -10.57 -1.47
N ARG A 53 -0.43 -11.42 -1.04
CA ARG A 53 -0.37 -11.93 0.34
C ARG A 53 -0.26 -10.82 1.38
N LEU A 54 0.43 -9.71 1.06
CA LEU A 54 0.49 -8.56 1.96
C LEU A 54 -0.89 -7.91 2.12
N TYR A 55 -1.66 -7.76 1.04
CA TYR A 55 -3.04 -7.29 1.12
C TYR A 55 -3.92 -8.21 1.94
N GLU A 56 -3.87 -9.52 1.69
CA GLU A 56 -4.61 -10.52 2.47
C GLU A 56 -4.27 -10.42 3.96
N HIS A 57 -2.97 -10.29 4.29
CA HIS A 57 -2.51 -10.11 5.66
C HIS A 57 -3.02 -8.80 6.27
N THR A 58 -2.98 -7.69 5.52
CA THR A 58 -3.39 -6.36 5.99
C THR A 58 -4.87 -6.33 6.36
N VAL A 59 -5.74 -6.99 5.59
CA VAL A 59 -7.19 -6.99 5.83
C VAL A 59 -7.68 -8.17 6.66
N ARG A 60 -6.78 -9.03 7.15
CA ARG A 60 -7.15 -10.20 7.97
C ARG A 60 -8.04 -9.79 9.15
N ASP A 61 -8.97 -10.62 9.51
CA ASP A 61 -9.87 -10.43 10.65
C ASP A 61 -10.71 -9.13 10.60
N THR A 62 -10.77 -8.47 9.44
CA THR A 62 -11.60 -7.28 9.21
C THR A 62 -12.80 -7.66 8.34
N PRO A 63 -14.04 -7.39 8.78
CA PRO A 63 -15.23 -7.73 8.00
C PRO A 63 -15.38 -6.78 6.81
N LEU A 64 -15.06 -7.25 5.59
CA LEU A 64 -15.15 -6.46 4.36
C LEU A 64 -16.43 -6.73 3.56
N ALA A 65 -17.02 -7.93 3.67
CA ALA A 65 -18.20 -8.31 2.90
C ALA A 65 -19.38 -7.35 3.13
N GLY A 66 -19.92 -6.80 2.05
CA GLY A 66 -21.02 -5.85 2.09
C GLY A 66 -20.69 -4.45 2.64
N ARG A 67 -19.40 -4.12 2.83
CA ARG A 67 -18.93 -2.84 3.39
C ARG A 67 -18.51 -1.84 2.32
N ASP A 68 -18.52 -0.56 2.69
CA ASP A 68 -17.91 0.52 1.92
C ASP A 68 -16.43 0.62 2.27
N VAL A 69 -15.56 0.33 1.32
CA VAL A 69 -14.10 0.29 1.50
C VAL A 69 -13.44 1.43 0.71
N LEU A 70 -12.49 2.10 1.35
CA LEU A 70 -11.57 3.06 0.73
C LEU A 70 -10.15 2.50 0.80
N GLU A 71 -9.44 2.52 -0.31
CA GLU A 71 -7.98 2.33 -0.33
C GLU A 71 -7.30 3.64 -0.70
N VAL A 72 -6.43 4.13 0.18
CA VAL A 72 -5.65 5.35 -0.04
C VAL A 72 -4.27 4.96 -0.56
N SER A 73 -3.84 5.61 -1.65
CA SER A 73 -2.64 5.27 -2.43
C SER A 73 -2.73 3.85 -3.01
N CYS A 74 -3.80 3.60 -3.79
CA CYS A 74 -4.10 2.28 -4.36
C CYS A 74 -3.16 1.86 -5.51
N GLY A 75 -2.23 2.69 -5.90
CA GLY A 75 -1.32 2.45 -7.00
C GLY A 75 -2.06 2.08 -8.29
N ARG A 76 -1.62 1.04 -8.96
CA ARG A 76 -2.16 0.55 -10.24
C ARG A 76 -3.37 -0.38 -10.08
N GLY A 77 -3.97 -0.43 -8.88
CA GLY A 77 -5.23 -1.10 -8.59
C GLY A 77 -5.17 -2.62 -8.45
N GLY A 78 -3.99 -3.25 -8.47
CA GLY A 78 -3.88 -4.71 -8.35
C GLY A 78 -4.39 -5.24 -7.01
N GLY A 79 -4.01 -4.57 -5.90
CA GLY A 79 -4.51 -4.86 -4.57
C GLY A 79 -6.02 -4.65 -4.43
N ALA A 80 -6.52 -3.50 -4.91
CA ALA A 80 -7.95 -3.19 -4.95
C ALA A 80 -8.77 -4.25 -5.69
N ASN A 81 -8.28 -4.68 -6.85
CA ASN A 81 -8.92 -5.74 -7.63
C ASN A 81 -8.96 -7.07 -6.88
N PHE A 82 -7.84 -7.45 -6.24
CA PHE A 82 -7.78 -8.66 -5.43
C PHE A 82 -8.76 -8.61 -4.25
N VAL A 83 -8.71 -7.56 -3.43
CA VAL A 83 -9.58 -7.41 -2.25
C VAL A 83 -11.05 -7.38 -2.65
N SER A 84 -11.40 -6.67 -3.72
CA SER A 84 -12.78 -6.62 -4.23
C SER A 84 -13.29 -7.98 -4.69
N ARG A 85 -12.44 -8.84 -5.23
CA ARG A 85 -12.81 -10.20 -5.68
C ARG A 85 -12.91 -11.19 -4.52
N ALA A 86 -11.93 -11.14 -3.61
CA ALA A 86 -11.78 -12.14 -2.56
C ALA A 86 -12.71 -11.90 -1.36
N PHE A 87 -13.03 -10.64 -1.06
CA PHE A 87 -13.74 -10.27 0.17
C PHE A 87 -15.12 -9.61 -0.06
N ALA A 88 -15.55 -9.44 -1.32
CA ALA A 88 -16.87 -9.00 -1.73
C ALA A 88 -17.42 -7.74 -0.98
N PRO A 89 -16.70 -6.62 -0.93
CA PRO A 89 -17.24 -5.37 -0.41
C PRO A 89 -18.42 -4.90 -1.27
N GLN A 90 -19.32 -4.10 -0.69
CA GLN A 90 -20.42 -3.50 -1.45
C GLN A 90 -19.91 -2.44 -2.41
N ARG A 91 -18.98 -1.60 -1.94
CA ARG A 91 -18.33 -0.55 -2.71
C ARG A 91 -16.84 -0.52 -2.34
N TYR A 92 -15.99 -0.36 -3.33
CA TYR A 92 -14.56 -0.15 -3.15
C TYR A 92 -14.11 1.07 -3.96
N VAL A 93 -13.49 2.02 -3.28
CA VAL A 93 -12.94 3.24 -3.88
C VAL A 93 -11.43 3.21 -3.69
N GLY A 94 -10.66 3.25 -4.77
CA GLY A 94 -9.21 3.46 -4.74
C GLY A 94 -8.89 4.91 -5.05
N VAL A 95 -8.02 5.53 -4.25
CA VAL A 95 -7.50 6.88 -4.46
C VAL A 95 -5.99 6.84 -4.61
N ASP A 96 -5.43 7.53 -5.62
CA ASP A 96 -3.97 7.66 -5.80
C ASP A 96 -3.61 9.07 -6.27
N LEU A 97 -2.41 9.52 -5.96
CA LEU A 97 -1.90 10.85 -6.34
C LEU A 97 -1.40 10.89 -7.79
N SER A 98 -1.03 9.73 -8.37
CA SER A 98 -0.52 9.58 -9.73
C SER A 98 -1.67 9.42 -10.72
N GLU A 99 -1.74 10.30 -11.72
CA GLU A 99 -2.72 10.21 -12.80
C GLU A 99 -2.54 8.92 -13.60
N GLU A 100 -1.27 8.52 -13.84
CA GLU A 100 -0.94 7.31 -14.58
C GLU A 100 -1.33 6.04 -13.81
N ASN A 101 -1.11 5.99 -12.50
CA ASN A 101 -1.59 4.88 -11.68
C ASN A 101 -3.10 4.75 -11.75
N VAL A 102 -3.83 5.86 -11.60
CA VAL A 102 -5.31 5.87 -11.69
C VAL A 102 -5.79 5.44 -13.08
N ARG A 103 -5.14 5.91 -14.15
CA ARG A 103 -5.44 5.49 -15.53
C ARG A 103 -5.29 3.98 -15.68
N LEU A 104 -4.15 3.43 -15.27
CA LEU A 104 -3.86 2.00 -15.34
C LEU A 104 -4.83 1.17 -14.48
N ALA A 105 -5.17 1.65 -13.29
CA ALA A 105 -6.12 0.99 -12.40
C ALA A 105 -7.52 0.91 -13.04
N ARG A 106 -7.99 2.00 -13.65
CA ARG A 106 -9.29 2.04 -14.37
C ARG A 106 -9.33 1.09 -15.56
N GLU A 107 -8.25 1.00 -16.33
CA GLU A 107 -8.18 0.13 -17.50
C GLU A 107 -8.18 -1.36 -17.14
N ARG A 108 -7.57 -1.73 -16.02
CA ARG A 108 -7.30 -3.14 -15.68
C ARG A 108 -8.26 -3.75 -14.69
N ALA A 109 -8.77 -2.93 -13.78
CA ALA A 109 -9.58 -3.39 -12.66
C ALA A 109 -11.04 -2.91 -12.75
N ALA A 110 -11.51 -2.49 -13.95
CA ALA A 110 -12.89 -2.05 -14.13
C ALA A 110 -13.87 -3.19 -13.81
N ARG A 111 -14.70 -2.96 -12.78
CA ARG A 111 -15.76 -3.90 -12.38
C ARG A 111 -16.83 -3.17 -11.57
N THR A 112 -18.02 -3.74 -11.53
CA THR A 112 -19.11 -3.20 -10.72
C THR A 112 -18.68 -3.10 -9.24
N GLY A 113 -18.91 -1.94 -8.63
CA GLY A 113 -18.58 -1.69 -7.22
C GLY A 113 -17.12 -1.28 -6.94
N LEU A 114 -16.22 -1.31 -7.94
CA LEU A 114 -14.83 -0.85 -7.82
C LEU A 114 -14.61 0.38 -8.69
N THR A 115 -14.16 1.48 -8.07
CA THR A 115 -13.87 2.75 -8.76
C THR A 115 -12.53 3.32 -8.32
N PHE A 116 -11.92 4.14 -9.19
CA PHE A 116 -10.63 4.79 -8.91
C PHE A 116 -10.71 6.28 -9.18
N SER A 117 -10.09 7.09 -8.32
CA SER A 117 -10.05 8.54 -8.48
C SER A 117 -8.67 9.11 -8.13
N LEU A 118 -8.34 10.23 -8.75
CA LEU A 118 -7.20 11.03 -8.36
C LEU A 118 -7.47 11.69 -7.03
N GLY A 119 -6.48 11.72 -6.13
CA GLY A 119 -6.60 12.41 -4.85
C GLY A 119 -5.33 12.39 -4.04
N ASN A 120 -5.23 13.35 -3.12
CA ASN A 120 -4.13 13.45 -2.15
C ASN A 120 -4.55 12.81 -0.82
N ALA A 121 -3.74 11.89 -0.31
CA ALA A 121 -3.94 11.22 0.97
C ALA A 121 -4.09 12.19 2.16
N GLU A 122 -3.35 13.30 2.11
CA GLU A 122 -3.33 14.32 3.16
C GLU A 122 -4.49 15.33 3.06
N GLN A 123 -5.32 15.23 2.03
CA GLN A 123 -6.50 16.06 1.79
C GLN A 123 -7.47 15.31 0.87
N LEU A 124 -8.23 14.37 1.45
CA LEU A 124 -9.20 13.56 0.72
C LEU A 124 -10.46 14.37 0.38
N ASP A 125 -10.76 14.50 -0.92
CA ASP A 125 -12.03 15.08 -1.39
C ASP A 125 -13.17 14.05 -1.28
N LEU A 126 -13.41 13.59 -0.06
CA LEU A 126 -14.40 12.57 0.29
C LEU A 126 -15.19 13.01 1.52
N PRO A 127 -16.49 12.69 1.60
CA PRO A 127 -17.31 13.06 2.76
C PRO A 127 -16.81 12.40 4.05
N ALA A 128 -17.01 13.08 5.18
CA ALA A 128 -16.79 12.49 6.49
C ALA A 128 -17.74 11.31 6.73
N ALA A 129 -17.31 10.34 7.54
CA ALA A 129 -18.11 9.17 7.96
C ALA A 129 -18.78 8.43 6.79
N SER A 130 -18.05 8.22 5.69
CA SER A 130 -18.57 7.63 4.45
C SER A 130 -18.06 6.21 4.14
N PHE A 131 -17.10 5.71 4.91
CA PHE A 131 -16.53 4.37 4.74
C PHE A 131 -16.56 3.57 6.03
N ASP A 132 -16.71 2.26 5.89
CA ASP A 132 -16.64 1.29 7.00
C ASP A 132 -15.21 0.82 7.25
N VAL A 133 -14.41 0.75 6.18
CA VAL A 133 -13.01 0.31 6.23
C VAL A 133 -12.15 1.20 5.36
N VAL A 134 -10.99 1.60 5.87
CA VAL A 134 -9.91 2.22 5.11
C VAL A 134 -8.72 1.28 5.08
N ILE A 135 -8.07 1.17 3.92
CA ILE A 135 -6.88 0.36 3.69
C ILE A 135 -5.76 1.28 3.21
N ASN A 136 -4.54 1.11 3.75
CA ASN A 136 -3.33 1.72 3.22
C ASN A 136 -2.18 0.72 3.32
N VAL A 137 -1.51 0.47 2.19
CA VAL A 137 -0.44 -0.53 2.09
C VAL A 137 0.79 0.11 1.46
N GLU A 138 1.87 0.20 2.24
CA GLU A 138 3.21 0.60 1.80
C GLU A 138 3.23 1.94 1.02
N ALA A 139 2.67 2.99 1.64
CA ALA A 139 2.58 4.29 1.00
C ALA A 139 2.86 5.48 1.93
N SER A 140 2.47 5.42 3.19
CA SER A 140 2.48 6.60 4.06
C SER A 140 3.88 7.10 4.41
N HIS A 141 4.90 6.25 4.31
CA HIS A 141 6.32 6.65 4.45
C HIS A 141 6.79 7.60 3.34
N LEU A 142 5.99 7.82 2.29
CA LEU A 142 6.23 8.75 1.19
C LEU A 142 5.48 10.08 1.34
N TYR A 143 4.61 10.21 2.34
CA TYR A 143 3.80 11.42 2.54
C TYR A 143 4.61 12.55 3.17
N ASP A 144 4.22 13.78 2.91
CA ASP A 144 4.86 14.97 3.49
C ASP A 144 4.40 15.17 4.95
N ASP A 145 3.14 14.80 5.27
CA ASP A 145 2.52 14.91 6.59
C ASP A 145 1.67 13.67 6.90
N ARG A 146 2.29 12.67 7.52
CA ARG A 146 1.64 11.40 7.89
C ARG A 146 0.55 11.59 8.95
N GLY A 147 0.74 12.52 9.89
CA GLY A 147 -0.28 12.83 10.90
C GLY A 147 -1.55 13.42 10.29
N ARG A 148 -1.40 14.28 9.28
CA ARG A 148 -2.53 14.80 8.52
C ARG A 148 -3.27 13.70 7.75
N PHE A 149 -2.53 12.77 7.15
CA PHE A 149 -3.13 11.58 6.52
C PHE A 149 -3.96 10.77 7.51
N PHE A 150 -3.44 10.48 8.70
CA PHE A 150 -4.19 9.73 9.73
C PHE A 150 -5.45 10.47 10.18
N SER A 151 -5.39 11.80 10.30
CA SER A 151 -6.57 12.63 10.61
C SER A 151 -7.63 12.56 9.49
N GLU A 152 -7.22 12.53 8.22
CA GLU A 152 -8.14 12.36 7.09
C GLU A 152 -8.78 10.96 7.08
N VAL A 153 -8.01 9.91 7.41
CA VAL A 153 -8.55 8.54 7.56
C VAL A 153 -9.59 8.49 8.67
N GLU A 154 -9.29 9.10 9.84
CA GLU A 154 -10.26 9.18 10.94
C GLU A 154 -11.55 9.89 10.49
N ARG A 155 -11.42 11.03 9.82
CA ARG A 155 -12.56 11.82 9.34
C ARG A 155 -13.48 11.06 8.39
N VAL A 156 -12.92 10.32 7.42
CA VAL A 156 -13.73 9.61 6.39
C VAL A 156 -14.31 8.29 6.90
N LEU A 157 -13.75 7.67 7.92
CA LEU A 157 -14.30 6.48 8.54
C LEU A 157 -15.60 6.80 9.30
N ARG A 158 -16.55 5.88 9.27
CA ARG A 158 -17.71 5.89 10.18
C ARG A 158 -17.26 5.58 11.61
N PRO A 159 -17.94 6.10 12.66
CA PRO A 159 -17.73 5.62 14.02
C PRO A 159 -17.78 4.09 14.09
N GLY A 160 -16.80 3.45 14.74
CA GLY A 160 -16.64 2.00 14.78
C GLY A 160 -16.00 1.38 13.54
N GLY A 161 -15.67 2.17 12.51
CA GLY A 161 -15.00 1.71 11.30
C GLY A 161 -13.55 1.30 11.53
N HIS A 162 -12.99 0.51 10.62
CA HIS A 162 -11.65 -0.07 10.74
C HIS A 162 -10.64 0.62 9.83
N PHE A 163 -9.42 0.79 10.32
CA PHE A 163 -8.26 1.17 9.52
C PHE A 163 -7.26 0.01 9.50
N CYS A 164 -7.07 -0.57 8.31
CA CYS A 164 -6.08 -1.62 8.03
C CYS A 164 -4.85 -0.97 7.42
N TYR A 165 -3.78 -0.86 8.19
CA TYR A 165 -2.60 -0.10 7.84
C TYR A 165 -1.34 -0.96 7.92
N THR A 166 -0.57 -1.02 6.84
CA THR A 166 0.65 -1.81 6.77
C THR A 166 1.73 -1.03 6.01
N ASP A 167 2.86 -0.75 6.66
CA ASP A 167 3.93 0.05 6.07
C ASP A 167 5.30 -0.29 6.63
N GLY A 168 6.35 0.09 5.88
CA GLY A 168 7.73 0.09 6.32
C GLY A 168 8.12 1.43 6.93
N CYS A 169 8.96 1.42 7.96
CA CYS A 169 9.50 2.62 8.58
C CYS A 169 10.98 2.45 8.92
N TRP A 170 11.68 3.55 9.20
CA TRP A 170 13.00 3.49 9.82
C TRP A 170 12.90 2.87 11.21
N ALA A 171 13.96 2.21 11.67
CA ALA A 171 13.94 1.47 12.94
C ALA A 171 13.67 2.35 14.17
N ASP A 172 13.95 3.64 14.07
CA ASP A 172 13.73 4.68 15.07
C ASP A 172 12.46 5.53 14.82
N ASP A 173 11.68 5.20 13.77
CA ASP A 173 10.43 5.89 13.42
C ASP A 173 9.24 4.98 13.74
N ASP A 174 8.56 5.25 14.85
CA ASP A 174 7.34 4.52 15.24
C ASP A 174 6.11 5.44 15.12
N CYS A 175 5.24 5.14 14.16
CA CYS A 175 4.03 5.92 13.92
C CYS A 175 2.89 5.63 14.92
N SER A 176 3.11 4.80 15.92
CA SER A 176 2.04 4.41 16.87
C SER A 176 1.49 5.59 17.66
N GLU A 177 2.34 6.54 18.07
CA GLU A 177 1.88 7.76 18.76
C GLU A 177 1.01 8.62 17.85
N GLU A 178 1.43 8.83 16.59
CA GLU A 178 0.65 9.61 15.61
C GLU A 178 -0.73 8.98 15.33
N LEU A 179 -0.82 7.65 15.32
CA LEU A 179 -2.08 6.93 15.14
C LEU A 179 -3.01 7.11 16.35
N LEU A 180 -2.47 7.09 17.57
CA LEU A 180 -3.24 7.35 18.81
C LEU A 180 -3.66 8.82 18.89
N ASP A 181 -2.79 9.76 18.54
CA ASP A 181 -3.09 11.20 18.51
C ASP A 181 -4.17 11.54 17.48
N ALA A 182 -4.24 10.79 16.38
CA ALA A 182 -5.33 10.89 15.41
C ALA A 182 -6.66 10.31 15.90
N GLY A 183 -6.70 9.73 17.11
CA GLY A 183 -7.91 9.27 17.77
C GLY A 183 -8.29 7.81 17.52
N PHE A 184 -7.39 6.97 17.02
CA PHE A 184 -7.68 5.55 16.81
C PHE A 184 -7.50 4.70 18.07
N ASP A 185 -8.37 3.70 18.26
CA ASP A 185 -8.12 2.55 19.13
C ASP A 185 -7.19 1.58 18.40
N LEU A 186 -6.03 1.26 18.96
CA LEU A 186 -5.14 0.23 18.44
C LEU A 186 -5.66 -1.15 18.85
N LEU A 187 -6.16 -1.94 17.88
CA LEU A 187 -6.64 -3.30 18.11
C LEU A 187 -5.50 -4.33 18.05
N GLU A 188 -4.56 -4.12 17.12
CA GLU A 188 -3.42 -5.00 16.92
C GLU A 188 -2.26 -4.27 16.24
N ARG A 189 -1.04 -4.59 16.66
CA ARG A 189 0.20 -4.18 15.99
C ARG A 189 1.13 -5.38 15.91
N LEU A 190 1.55 -5.74 14.70
CA LEU A 190 2.50 -6.82 14.47
C LEU A 190 3.71 -6.31 13.69
N GLU A 191 4.90 -6.64 14.17
CA GLU A 191 6.11 -6.51 13.35
C GLU A 191 6.20 -7.71 12.40
N ILE A 192 6.22 -7.43 11.10
CA ILE A 192 6.24 -8.45 10.04
C ILE A 192 7.49 -8.37 9.16
N THR A 193 8.56 -7.73 9.65
CA THR A 193 9.82 -7.57 8.92
C THR A 193 10.38 -8.90 8.41
N SER A 194 10.35 -9.95 9.25
CA SER A 194 10.81 -11.29 8.86
C SER A 194 9.98 -11.91 7.74
N ASN A 195 8.66 -11.69 7.74
CA ASN A 195 7.74 -12.17 6.71
C ASN A 195 7.97 -11.46 5.37
N VAL A 196 8.21 -10.14 5.42
CA VAL A 196 8.57 -9.34 4.24
C VAL A 196 9.91 -9.80 3.66
N LEU A 197 10.94 -9.96 4.48
CA LEU A 197 12.24 -10.49 4.03
C LEU A 197 12.10 -11.88 3.38
N HIS A 198 11.27 -12.74 3.97
CA HIS A 198 11.00 -14.07 3.42
C HIS A 198 10.32 -13.98 2.03
N ALA A 199 9.31 -13.13 1.90
CA ALA A 199 8.65 -12.86 0.62
C ALA A 199 9.64 -12.33 -0.43
N LEU A 200 10.47 -11.36 -0.09
CA LEU A 200 11.48 -10.78 -0.99
C LEU A 200 12.48 -11.83 -1.49
N ARG A 201 12.93 -12.73 -0.62
CA ARG A 201 13.82 -13.84 -1.02
C ARG A 201 13.15 -14.77 -2.02
N LYS A 202 11.90 -15.17 -1.75
CA LYS A 202 11.12 -16.04 -2.64
C LYS A 202 10.78 -15.38 -3.98
N ASP A 203 10.54 -14.06 -3.99
CA ASP A 203 10.10 -13.28 -5.16
C ASP A 203 11.25 -12.62 -5.94
N SER A 204 12.48 -12.70 -5.45
CA SER A 204 13.64 -11.97 -5.99
C SER A 204 13.89 -12.23 -7.47
N SER A 205 13.78 -13.50 -7.91
CA SER A 205 14.00 -13.86 -9.31
C SER A 205 12.96 -13.23 -10.24
N ARG A 206 11.67 -13.22 -9.84
CA ARG A 206 10.60 -12.58 -10.62
C ARG A 206 10.82 -11.06 -10.69
N ARG A 207 11.13 -10.41 -9.57
CA ARG A 207 11.42 -8.96 -9.52
C ARG A 207 12.62 -8.59 -10.39
N THR A 208 13.69 -9.37 -10.32
CA THR A 208 14.89 -9.16 -11.15
C THR A 208 14.54 -9.24 -12.63
N ALA A 209 13.85 -10.31 -13.05
CA ALA A 209 13.46 -10.48 -14.45
C ALA A 209 12.52 -9.36 -14.93
N LEU A 210 11.60 -8.92 -14.07
CA LEU A 210 10.69 -7.81 -14.35
C LEU A 210 11.46 -6.51 -14.62
N PHE A 211 12.37 -6.14 -13.73
CA PHE A 211 13.13 -4.89 -13.84
C PHE A 211 14.19 -4.96 -14.95
N ASP A 212 14.82 -6.12 -15.19
CA ASP A 212 15.73 -6.31 -16.32
C ASP A 212 15.05 -6.09 -17.67
N GLY A 213 13.74 -6.30 -17.76
CA GLY A 213 12.93 -6.02 -18.93
C GLY A 213 12.69 -4.54 -19.21
N MET A 214 12.99 -3.62 -18.29
CA MET A 214 12.83 -2.17 -18.47
C MET A 214 13.82 -1.64 -19.52
N LYS A 215 13.31 -0.80 -20.43
CA LYS A 215 14.12 -0.17 -21.48
C LYS A 215 14.99 0.96 -20.94
N ASN A 216 14.45 1.74 -20.02
CA ASN A 216 15.17 2.82 -19.37
C ASN A 216 16.13 2.27 -18.32
N ARG A 217 17.45 2.39 -18.58
CA ARG A 217 18.51 1.84 -17.73
C ARG A 217 18.52 2.46 -16.34
N ASP A 218 18.30 3.77 -16.22
CA ASP A 218 18.39 4.48 -14.93
C ASP A 218 17.21 4.08 -14.03
N LEU A 219 15.99 4.03 -14.59
CA LEU A 219 14.82 3.51 -13.89
C LEU A 219 14.99 2.05 -13.47
N ARG A 220 15.58 1.21 -14.34
CA ARG A 220 15.88 -0.20 -14.03
C ARG A 220 16.73 -0.33 -12.78
N GLU A 221 17.84 0.41 -12.70
CA GLU A 221 18.72 0.36 -11.52
C GLU A 221 18.02 0.95 -10.27
N GLU A 222 17.27 2.05 -10.41
CA GLU A 222 16.46 2.58 -9.31
C GLU A 222 15.44 1.55 -8.80
N TYR A 223 14.71 0.87 -9.70
CA TYR A 223 13.75 -0.15 -9.30
C TYR A 223 14.39 -1.36 -8.62
N LYS A 224 15.58 -1.79 -9.04
CA LYS A 224 16.31 -2.83 -8.31
C LYS A 224 16.67 -2.38 -6.89
N HIS A 225 17.06 -1.12 -6.73
CA HIS A 225 17.41 -0.57 -5.42
C HIS A 225 16.21 -0.44 -4.48
N TRP A 226 15.03 -0.05 -4.98
CA TRP A 226 13.84 0.21 -4.16
C TRP A 226 12.80 -0.91 -4.23
N GLY A 227 12.80 -1.68 -5.29
CA GLY A 227 11.82 -2.75 -5.52
C GLY A 227 12.07 -4.04 -4.76
N GLY A 228 12.95 -4.06 -3.77
CA GLY A 228 13.15 -5.19 -2.87
C GLY A 228 13.91 -6.38 -3.46
N VAL A 229 14.71 -6.19 -4.51
CA VAL A 229 15.58 -7.24 -5.04
C VAL A 229 16.67 -7.59 -4.02
N VAL A 230 16.89 -8.88 -3.79
CA VAL A 230 17.91 -9.38 -2.85
C VAL A 230 19.30 -8.83 -3.21
N GLY A 231 20.03 -8.34 -2.22
CA GLY A 231 21.34 -7.72 -2.37
C GLY A 231 21.31 -6.24 -2.75
N TYR A 232 20.15 -5.66 -3.07
CA TYR A 232 20.00 -4.24 -3.35
C TYR A 232 19.56 -3.45 -2.10
N ARG A 233 19.51 -2.12 -2.22
CA ARG A 233 19.42 -1.18 -1.09
C ARG A 233 18.26 -1.46 -0.14
N ALA A 234 17.02 -1.57 -0.63
CA ALA A 234 15.86 -1.77 0.23
C ALA A 234 15.96 -3.09 1.00
N TYR A 235 16.26 -4.20 0.30
CA TYR A 235 16.45 -5.50 0.92
C TYR A 235 17.54 -5.45 2.02
N ASN A 236 18.71 -4.88 1.69
CA ASN A 236 19.85 -4.82 2.62
C ASN A 236 19.52 -3.99 3.88
N ARG A 237 18.69 -2.94 3.78
CA ARG A 237 18.24 -2.14 4.92
C ARG A 237 17.35 -2.95 5.86
N PHE A 238 16.42 -3.74 5.34
CA PHE A 238 15.60 -4.65 6.14
C PHE A 238 16.45 -5.74 6.80
N GLU A 239 17.37 -6.35 6.05
CA GLU A 239 18.26 -7.40 6.56
C GLU A 239 19.20 -6.88 7.66
N ALA A 240 19.64 -5.62 7.54
CA ALA A 240 20.47 -4.96 8.56
C ALA A 240 19.66 -4.38 9.73
N GLY A 241 18.34 -4.52 9.76
CA GLY A 241 17.47 -3.98 10.81
C GLY A 241 17.38 -2.44 10.82
N GLN A 242 17.79 -1.76 9.75
CA GLN A 242 17.71 -0.31 9.61
C GLN A 242 16.27 0.16 9.30
N THR A 243 15.50 -0.70 8.67
CA THR A 243 14.07 -0.53 8.43
C THR A 243 13.29 -1.71 8.99
N ARG A 244 12.09 -1.43 9.46
CA ARG A 244 11.14 -2.43 9.98
C ARG A 244 9.84 -2.32 9.22
N TYR A 245 9.01 -3.33 9.33
CA TYR A 245 7.73 -3.38 8.67
C TYR A 245 6.64 -3.80 9.66
N PHE A 246 5.60 -2.97 9.75
CA PHE A 246 4.52 -3.17 10.70
C PHE A 246 3.18 -3.29 10.01
N SER A 247 2.32 -4.11 10.58
CA SER A 247 0.91 -4.21 10.23
C SER A 247 0.08 -3.80 11.45
N HIS A 248 -0.83 -2.85 11.25
CA HIS A 248 -1.71 -2.33 12.27
C HIS A 248 -3.16 -2.60 11.88
N ARG A 249 -3.96 -2.97 12.87
CA ARG A 249 -5.41 -2.97 12.78
C ARG A 249 -5.93 -2.01 13.83
N LEU A 250 -6.63 -0.99 13.36
CA LEU A 250 -7.11 0.11 14.18
C LEU A 250 -8.62 0.26 14.01
N ARG A 251 -9.24 0.96 14.94
CA ARG A 251 -10.67 1.26 14.90
C ARG A 251 -10.90 2.72 15.25
N ARG A 252 -11.74 3.40 14.48
CA ARG A 252 -12.33 4.66 14.92
C ARG A 252 -13.27 4.36 16.08
N PRO A 253 -13.14 5.02 17.25
CA PRO A 253 -14.05 4.83 18.38
C PRO A 253 -15.53 4.96 17.95
N ALA A 254 -16.40 4.15 18.55
CA ALA A 254 -17.83 4.37 18.44
C ALA A 254 -18.19 5.64 19.24
N ALA A 255 -19.06 6.50 18.69
CA ALA A 255 -19.51 7.71 19.34
C ALA A 255 -20.31 7.41 20.61
#